data_0b63e1fcc905028f891b1bfb33a0949e
#
_entry.id   0b63e1fcc905028f891b1bfb33a0949e
#
_cell.length_a   1.000
_cell.length_b   1.000
_cell.length_c   1.000
_cell.angle_alpha   90.00
_cell.angle_beta   90.00
_cell.angle_gamma   90.00
#
_symmetry.space_group_name_H-M   'P 1'
#
loop_
_entity.id
_entity.type
_entity.pdbx_description
1 polymer ?
#
loop_
_entity_poly.entity_id
_entity_poly.type
_entity_poly.pdbx_seq_one_letter_code
_entity_poly.pdbx_strand_id
1 'polypeptide(L)'
;SQQLLIDALYRMSLNELLDNIRPDGTLRAGAAWDGVWTRDISYSIYLALAYIYPDAAQKSLVAKVNNNRIIQDTGTGGAWPVSSDRMIWSVAAWELYKYTGDKEWLQYAFEVIRNSAQDDQFTLKDPTTGLFRGEQSYLDWREQSYPRWMQPADIYQSLCLGTNAVHCRTYGILAEMAAELGKDASIFQQQADSLKTAVNRHLWIGPKEYYGQYLYGGIYPILSPGIDNLGESLSILFDIASNEQARRMIARIPVAEYGATSIYPQIGEIKPYH
;
A
#
# COMPACT_ATOMS: atom_id res chain seq x y z
N SER A 1 29.35 -11.58 -1.92
CA SER A 1 29.14 -12.09 -3.30
C SER A 1 30.48 -12.08 -4.06
N GLN A 2 30.48 -12.65 -5.23
CA GLN A 2 31.67 -12.57 -6.12
C GLN A 2 31.68 -11.28 -6.99
N GLN A 3 30.79 -10.35 -6.70
CA GLN A 3 30.67 -9.11 -7.46
C GLN A 3 30.90 -7.90 -6.53
N LEU A 4 32.09 -7.32 -6.63
CA LEU A 4 32.55 -6.21 -5.79
C LEU A 4 31.57 -5.03 -5.75
N LEU A 5 30.93 -4.71 -6.87
CA LEU A 5 29.95 -3.62 -6.94
C LEU A 5 28.72 -3.92 -6.07
N ILE A 6 28.19 -5.14 -6.12
CA ILE A 6 27.05 -5.55 -5.30
C ILE A 6 27.42 -5.53 -3.81
N ASP A 7 28.62 -6.02 -3.46
CA ASP A 7 29.10 -6.00 -2.08
C ASP A 7 29.29 -4.56 -1.56
N ALA A 8 29.78 -3.65 -2.42
CA ALA A 8 29.92 -2.24 -2.08
C ALA A 8 28.56 -1.56 -1.89
N LEU A 9 27.60 -1.77 -2.82
CA LEU A 9 26.24 -1.23 -2.71
C LEU A 9 25.52 -1.74 -1.47
N TYR A 10 25.67 -3.02 -1.14
CA TYR A 10 25.08 -3.58 0.09
C TYR A 10 25.62 -2.89 1.35
N ARG A 11 26.96 -2.70 1.43
CA ARG A 11 27.57 -2.00 2.58
C ARG A 11 27.14 -0.53 2.65
N MET A 12 27.07 0.15 1.50
CA MET A 12 26.56 1.53 1.45
C MET A 12 25.11 1.61 1.93
N SER A 13 24.25 0.68 1.50
CA SER A 13 22.85 0.64 1.93
C SER A 13 22.70 0.39 3.44
N LEU A 14 23.56 -0.46 4.02
CA LEU A 14 23.56 -0.66 5.48
C LEU A 14 24.00 0.60 6.24
N ASN A 15 25.03 1.29 5.74
CA ASN A 15 25.48 2.56 6.36
C ASN A 15 24.40 3.64 6.25
N GLU A 16 23.79 3.79 5.07
CA GLU A 16 22.65 4.69 4.84
C GLU A 16 21.50 4.41 5.81
N LEU A 17 21.18 3.11 6.01
CA LEU A 17 20.16 2.71 6.97
C LEU A 17 20.51 3.16 8.39
N LEU A 18 21.76 2.94 8.84
CA LEU A 18 22.21 3.36 10.17
C LEU A 18 22.13 4.87 10.36
N ASP A 19 22.53 5.63 9.34
CA ASP A 19 22.48 7.10 9.34
C ASP A 19 21.03 7.63 9.34
N ASN A 20 20.07 6.80 8.95
CA ASN A 20 18.64 7.12 8.95
C ASN A 20 17.91 6.68 10.23
N ILE A 21 18.60 6.06 11.20
CA ILE A 21 18.04 5.81 12.54
C ILE A 21 18.19 7.09 13.38
N ARG A 22 17.07 7.62 13.83
CA ARG A 22 17.02 8.83 14.67
C ARG A 22 17.46 8.54 16.11
N PRO A 23 17.82 9.58 16.91
CA PRO A 23 18.19 9.39 18.30
C PRO A 23 17.16 8.67 19.19
N ASP A 24 15.86 8.78 18.83
CA ASP A 24 14.77 8.08 19.51
C ASP A 24 14.63 6.60 19.07
N GLY A 25 15.47 6.18 18.14
CA GLY A 25 15.48 4.82 17.59
C GLY A 25 14.45 4.56 16.49
N THR A 26 13.75 5.59 16.01
CA THR A 26 12.84 5.48 14.86
C THR A 26 13.59 5.73 13.54
N LEU A 27 12.99 5.28 12.44
CA LEU A 27 13.52 5.48 11.09
C LEU A 27 12.95 6.75 10.47
N ARG A 28 13.80 7.62 9.95
CA ARG A 28 13.37 8.74 9.10
C ARG A 28 13.22 8.28 7.65
N ALA A 29 12.46 9.02 6.86
CA ALA A 29 12.21 8.72 5.46
C ALA A 29 13.48 8.81 4.58
N GLY A 30 14.47 9.64 5.00
CA GLY A 30 15.74 9.79 4.30
C GLY A 30 16.53 10.98 4.84
N ALA A 31 17.78 11.15 4.39
CA ALA A 31 18.69 12.19 4.88
C ALA A 31 18.12 13.62 4.76
N ALA A 32 17.36 13.89 3.70
CA ALA A 32 16.70 15.18 3.48
C ALA A 32 15.32 15.30 4.16
N TRP A 33 14.78 14.20 4.73
CA TRP A 33 13.42 14.11 5.25
C TRP A 33 13.44 13.48 6.64
N ASP A 34 13.61 14.32 7.66
CA ASP A 34 13.77 13.87 9.06
C ASP A 34 12.47 13.31 9.70
N GLY A 35 11.36 13.35 9.00
CA GLY A 35 10.09 12.81 9.49
C GLY A 35 9.99 11.29 9.46
N VAL A 36 9.23 10.72 10.39
CA VAL A 36 8.79 9.34 10.37
C VAL A 36 7.43 9.33 9.65
N TRP A 37 7.39 8.85 8.41
CA TRP A 37 6.18 8.84 7.59
C TRP A 37 5.61 7.43 7.47
N THR A 38 4.31 7.28 7.66
CA THR A 38 3.65 5.95 7.68
C THR A 38 3.93 5.13 6.43
N ARG A 39 3.81 5.74 5.24
CA ARG A 39 4.07 5.08 3.96
C ARG A 39 5.51 4.61 3.86
N ASP A 40 6.45 5.52 4.09
CA ASP A 40 7.87 5.31 3.83
C ASP A 40 8.45 4.22 4.72
N ILE A 41 8.19 4.29 6.03
CA ILE A 41 8.62 3.24 6.96
C ILE A 41 7.95 1.90 6.68
N SER A 42 6.66 1.91 6.31
CA SER A 42 5.92 0.66 6.10
C SER A 42 6.42 -0.12 4.90
N TYR A 43 6.63 0.53 3.75
CA TYR A 43 7.22 -0.15 2.60
C TYR A 43 8.65 -0.62 2.88
N SER A 44 9.47 0.21 3.53
CA SER A 44 10.84 -0.16 3.91
C SER A 44 10.88 -1.36 4.85
N ILE A 45 10.00 -1.40 5.86
CA ILE A 45 9.89 -2.51 6.81
C ILE A 45 9.40 -3.78 6.10
N TYR A 46 8.35 -3.67 5.28
CA TYR A 46 7.82 -4.79 4.51
C TYR A 46 8.88 -5.41 3.59
N LEU A 47 9.67 -4.58 2.90
CA LEU A 47 10.62 -5.06 1.90
C LEU A 47 11.94 -5.56 2.49
N ALA A 48 12.40 -5.02 3.64
CA ALA A 48 13.70 -5.36 4.19
C ALA A 48 13.85 -5.18 5.71
N LEU A 49 13.35 -4.08 6.30
CA LEU A 49 13.81 -3.65 7.63
C LEU A 49 13.23 -4.46 8.77
N ALA A 50 12.14 -5.22 8.53
CA ALA A 50 11.61 -6.16 9.53
C ALA A 50 12.66 -7.15 10.04
N TYR A 51 13.59 -7.58 9.19
CA TYR A 51 14.64 -8.54 9.57
C TYR A 51 16.03 -7.94 9.71
N ILE A 52 16.29 -6.77 9.14
CA ILE A 52 17.61 -6.13 9.29
C ILE A 52 17.68 -5.36 10.61
N TYR A 53 16.60 -4.64 10.96
CA TYR A 53 16.54 -3.78 12.14
C TYR A 53 15.15 -3.81 12.82
N PRO A 54 14.74 -4.97 13.37
CA PRO A 54 13.40 -5.16 13.93
C PRO A 54 13.03 -4.17 15.02
N ASP A 55 13.98 -3.80 15.90
CA ASP A 55 13.72 -2.86 16.99
C ASP A 55 13.38 -1.45 16.47
N ALA A 56 14.15 -0.96 15.49
CA ALA A 56 13.87 0.33 14.89
C ALA A 56 12.58 0.29 14.05
N ALA A 57 12.31 -0.82 13.39
CA ALA A 57 11.08 -1.07 12.67
C ALA A 57 9.86 -0.99 13.60
N GLN A 58 9.88 -1.70 14.73
CA GLN A 58 8.82 -1.69 15.72
C GLN A 58 8.57 -0.30 16.29
N LYS A 59 9.64 0.39 16.73
CA LYS A 59 9.53 1.77 17.24
C LYS A 59 8.91 2.72 16.24
N SER A 60 9.32 2.59 14.97
CA SER A 60 8.80 3.43 13.88
C SER A 60 7.32 3.17 13.62
N LEU A 61 6.88 1.91 13.61
CA LEU A 61 5.49 1.55 13.47
C LEU A 61 4.65 2.06 14.65
N VAL A 62 5.13 1.92 15.88
CA VAL A 62 4.44 2.44 17.09
C VAL A 62 4.30 3.96 17.03
N ALA A 63 5.31 4.68 16.55
CA ALA A 63 5.27 6.13 16.39
C ALA A 63 4.18 6.61 15.39
N LYS A 64 3.65 5.71 14.57
CA LYS A 64 2.56 5.96 13.61
C LYS A 64 1.20 5.45 14.08
N VAL A 65 1.01 5.33 15.39
CA VAL A 65 -0.26 4.95 16.00
C VAL A 65 -0.73 6.06 16.95
N ASN A 66 -1.97 6.47 16.81
CA ASN A 66 -2.64 7.39 17.72
C ASN A 66 -4.03 6.86 18.06
N ASN A 67 -4.39 6.83 19.35
CA ASN A 67 -5.66 6.30 19.84
C ASN A 67 -5.98 4.89 19.30
N ASN A 68 -4.98 3.99 19.29
CA ASN A 68 -5.05 2.64 18.73
C ASN A 68 -5.49 2.60 17.25
N ARG A 69 -5.08 3.58 16.45
CA ARG A 69 -5.35 3.68 15.01
C ARG A 69 -4.11 4.13 14.27
N ILE A 70 -3.95 3.63 13.07
CA ILE A 70 -2.86 4.02 12.17
C ILE A 70 -3.09 5.46 11.71
N ILE A 71 -2.05 6.28 11.75
CA ILE A 71 -2.10 7.68 11.31
C ILE A 71 -1.99 7.75 9.78
N GLN A 72 -2.83 8.59 9.17
CA GLN A 72 -2.66 9.07 7.79
C GLN A 72 -1.83 10.36 7.84
N ASP A 73 -0.61 10.33 7.34
CA ASP A 73 0.31 11.47 7.36
C ASP A 73 1.07 11.69 6.05
N THR A 74 0.70 10.97 5.00
CA THR A 74 1.22 11.08 3.64
C THR A 74 0.08 11.22 2.64
N GLY A 75 0.37 11.55 1.39
CA GLY A 75 -0.62 11.81 0.36
C GLY A 75 -1.03 13.28 0.29
N THR A 76 -2.13 13.57 -0.35
CA THR A 76 -2.60 14.95 -0.59
C THR A 76 -3.04 15.62 0.72
N GLY A 77 -2.17 16.46 1.27
CA GLY A 77 -2.43 17.19 2.51
C GLY A 77 -2.30 16.36 3.80
N GLY A 78 -1.66 15.20 3.76
CA GLY A 78 -1.34 14.37 4.91
C GLY A 78 -2.48 13.47 5.38
N ALA A 79 -3.56 14.01 5.87
CA ALA A 79 -4.66 13.24 6.45
C ALA A 79 -5.79 12.91 5.47
N TRP A 80 -5.82 13.57 4.34
CA TRP A 80 -6.92 13.51 3.39
C TRP A 80 -6.44 13.67 1.95
N PRO A 81 -7.00 12.95 0.99
CA PRO A 81 -7.86 11.76 1.14
C PRO A 81 -7.05 10.53 1.59
N VAL A 82 -7.73 9.49 2.10
CA VAL A 82 -7.09 8.22 2.49
C VAL A 82 -6.59 7.46 1.26
N SER A 83 -5.43 6.84 1.40
CA SER A 83 -4.80 6.00 0.37
C SER A 83 -4.23 4.72 0.96
N SER A 84 -3.63 3.88 0.11
CA SER A 84 -2.84 2.74 0.56
C SER A 84 -1.68 3.14 1.48
N ASP A 85 -1.27 4.41 1.46
CA ASP A 85 -0.16 4.95 2.26
C ASP A 85 -0.35 4.79 3.78
N ARG A 86 -1.60 4.75 4.25
CA ARG A 86 -1.92 4.47 5.65
C ARG A 86 -1.94 2.97 5.95
N MET A 87 -2.75 2.21 5.22
CA MET A 87 -3.02 0.81 5.56
C MET A 87 -1.90 -0.16 5.22
N ILE A 88 -0.90 0.25 4.43
CA ILE A 88 0.33 -0.55 4.21
C ILE A 88 1.08 -0.83 5.52
N TRP A 89 0.83 -0.06 6.57
CA TRP A 89 1.28 -0.32 7.93
C TRP A 89 0.94 -1.76 8.38
N SER A 90 -0.24 -2.26 8.01
CA SER A 90 -0.67 -3.62 8.37
C SER A 90 0.26 -4.69 7.80
N VAL A 91 0.72 -4.49 6.57
CA VAL A 91 1.64 -5.40 5.87
C VAL A 91 2.99 -5.40 6.57
N ALA A 92 3.50 -4.21 6.90
CA ALA A 92 4.75 -4.05 7.65
C ALA A 92 4.70 -4.70 9.05
N ALA A 93 3.60 -4.47 9.77
CA ALA A 93 3.41 -5.03 11.11
C ALA A 93 3.33 -6.56 11.11
N TRP A 94 2.69 -7.15 10.10
CA TRP A 94 2.63 -8.59 9.92
C TRP A 94 4.00 -9.17 9.56
N GLU A 95 4.76 -8.50 8.68
CA GLU A 95 6.12 -8.91 8.32
C GLU A 95 7.04 -8.92 9.54
N LEU A 96 6.97 -7.87 10.37
CA LEU A 96 7.73 -7.79 11.61
C LEU A 96 7.37 -8.95 12.56
N TYR A 97 6.09 -9.27 12.72
CA TYR A 97 5.67 -10.44 13.53
C TYR A 97 6.22 -11.75 12.97
N LYS A 98 6.14 -11.99 11.67
CA LYS A 98 6.64 -13.22 11.05
C LYS A 98 8.14 -13.43 11.31
N TYR A 99 8.89 -12.35 11.40
CA TYR A 99 10.31 -12.41 11.70
C TYR A 99 10.60 -12.60 13.19
N THR A 100 9.95 -11.82 14.05
CA THR A 100 10.25 -11.79 15.50
C THR A 100 9.56 -12.88 16.29
N GLY A 101 8.39 -13.35 15.87
CA GLY A 101 7.52 -14.24 16.64
C GLY A 101 6.94 -13.62 17.90
N ASP A 102 7.05 -12.30 18.08
CA ASP A 102 6.61 -11.58 19.27
C ASP A 102 5.09 -11.55 19.38
N LYS A 103 4.55 -12.31 20.35
CA LYS A 103 3.10 -12.41 20.58
C LYS A 103 2.48 -11.15 21.18
N GLU A 104 3.23 -10.35 21.93
CA GLU A 104 2.75 -9.08 22.48
C GLU A 104 2.61 -8.07 21.33
N TRP A 105 3.60 -8.01 20.44
CA TRP A 105 3.50 -7.25 19.21
C TRP A 105 2.33 -7.68 18.36
N LEU A 106 2.12 -8.99 18.16
CA LEU A 106 0.99 -9.52 17.40
C LEU A 106 -0.34 -9.04 17.93
N GLN A 107 -0.55 -9.14 19.26
CA GLN A 107 -1.80 -8.71 19.89
C GLN A 107 -2.00 -7.19 19.72
N TYR A 108 -0.96 -6.40 19.94
CA TYR A 108 -1.01 -4.94 19.76
C TYR A 108 -1.34 -4.56 18.31
N ALA A 109 -0.61 -5.11 17.35
CA ALA A 109 -0.80 -4.81 15.95
C ALA A 109 -2.20 -5.22 15.45
N PHE A 110 -2.68 -6.40 15.86
CA PHE A 110 -4.04 -6.85 15.55
C PHE A 110 -5.10 -5.84 15.98
N GLU A 111 -5.02 -5.32 17.22
CA GLU A 111 -5.99 -4.34 17.73
C GLU A 111 -5.94 -3.02 16.95
N VAL A 112 -4.73 -2.51 16.64
CA VAL A 112 -4.54 -1.28 15.87
C VAL A 112 -5.09 -1.42 14.45
N ILE A 113 -4.76 -2.52 13.78
CA ILE A 113 -5.22 -2.77 12.40
C ILE A 113 -6.73 -2.96 12.37
N ARG A 114 -7.28 -3.77 13.29
CA ARG A 114 -8.73 -4.01 13.38
C ARG A 114 -9.51 -2.71 13.57
N ASN A 115 -9.08 -1.86 14.51
CA ASN A 115 -9.74 -0.58 14.77
C ASN A 115 -9.67 0.35 13.54
N SER A 116 -8.52 0.42 12.88
CA SER A 116 -8.34 1.23 11.67
C SER A 116 -9.20 0.73 10.51
N ALA A 117 -9.20 -0.58 10.26
CA ALA A 117 -10.01 -1.19 9.21
C ALA A 117 -11.52 -1.06 9.47
N GLN A 118 -11.94 -1.07 10.75
CA GLN A 118 -13.32 -0.86 11.13
C GLN A 118 -13.78 0.58 10.87
N ASP A 119 -12.94 1.57 11.19
CA ASP A 119 -13.23 2.97 10.86
C ASP A 119 -13.37 3.16 9.34
N ASP A 120 -12.47 2.56 8.55
CA ASP A 120 -12.53 2.62 7.09
C ASP A 120 -13.79 1.95 6.52
N GLN A 121 -14.22 0.85 7.11
CA GLN A 121 -15.46 0.17 6.72
C GLN A 121 -16.66 1.11 6.80
N PHE A 122 -16.72 2.00 7.81
CA PHE A 122 -17.80 2.95 8.00
C PHE A 122 -17.65 4.21 7.14
N THR A 123 -16.43 4.69 6.96
CA THR A 123 -16.20 6.02 6.37
C THR A 123 -15.87 5.98 4.89
N LEU A 124 -15.21 4.93 4.42
CA LEU A 124 -14.64 4.86 3.07
C LEU A 124 -15.34 3.87 2.15
N LYS A 125 -15.98 2.82 2.69
CA LYS A 125 -16.56 1.79 1.85
C LYS A 125 -17.73 2.33 1.04
N ASP A 126 -17.65 2.16 -0.28
CA ASP A 126 -18.77 2.43 -1.16
C ASP A 126 -19.78 1.27 -1.13
N PRO A 127 -21.04 1.51 -0.71
CA PRO A 127 -22.02 0.43 -0.56
C PRO A 127 -22.47 -0.18 -1.88
N THR A 128 -22.29 0.53 -2.99
CA THR A 128 -22.74 0.07 -4.32
C THR A 128 -21.77 -0.92 -4.93
N THR A 129 -20.47 -0.64 -4.81
CA THR A 129 -19.41 -1.44 -5.42
C THR A 129 -18.74 -2.39 -4.43
N GLY A 130 -18.78 -2.05 -3.13
CA GLY A 130 -18.03 -2.74 -2.09
C GLY A 130 -16.55 -2.36 -2.03
N LEU A 131 -16.09 -1.44 -2.89
CA LEU A 131 -14.73 -0.92 -2.90
C LEU A 131 -14.56 0.20 -1.86
N PHE A 132 -13.32 0.50 -1.51
CA PHE A 132 -12.95 1.61 -0.64
C PHE A 132 -12.59 2.85 -1.47
N ARG A 133 -13.09 4.02 -1.02
CA ARG A 133 -12.70 5.33 -1.55
C ARG A 133 -11.31 5.71 -1.08
N GLY A 134 -10.60 6.46 -1.89
CA GLY A 134 -9.30 7.00 -1.54
C GLY A 134 -8.40 7.23 -2.75
N GLU A 135 -7.34 7.96 -2.52
CA GLU A 135 -6.36 8.31 -3.54
C GLU A 135 -5.37 7.17 -3.81
N GLN A 136 -4.64 7.29 -4.90
CA GLN A 136 -3.49 6.44 -5.20
C GLN A 136 -2.33 6.73 -4.24
N SER A 137 -1.52 5.72 -3.98
CA SER A 137 -0.29 5.87 -3.21
C SER A 137 0.67 6.88 -3.84
N TYR A 138 1.42 7.57 -3.01
CA TYR A 138 2.44 8.55 -3.43
C TYR A 138 1.87 9.74 -4.21
N LEU A 139 0.61 10.11 -4.02
CA LEU A 139 -0.01 11.20 -4.78
C LEU A 139 0.70 12.55 -4.58
N ASP A 140 1.29 12.78 -3.41
CA ASP A 140 2.14 13.93 -3.10
C ASP A 140 3.42 14.02 -3.96
N TRP A 141 3.82 12.91 -4.58
CA TRP A 141 4.98 12.79 -5.46
C TRP A 141 4.64 12.49 -6.92
N ARG A 142 3.40 12.06 -7.19
CA ARG A 142 2.97 11.64 -8.52
C ARG A 142 2.22 12.74 -9.25
N GLU A 143 2.79 13.29 -10.31
CA GLU A 143 2.10 14.24 -11.17
C GLU A 143 1.14 13.58 -12.17
N GLN A 144 1.31 12.31 -12.46
CA GLN A 144 0.55 11.57 -13.48
C GLN A 144 -0.67 10.78 -12.94
N SER A 145 -1.08 10.98 -11.70
CA SER A 145 -2.11 10.12 -11.09
C SER A 145 -3.52 10.45 -11.54
N TYR A 146 -3.90 11.73 -11.49
CA TYR A 146 -5.26 12.18 -11.75
C TYR A 146 -5.32 13.31 -12.77
N PRO A 147 -6.45 13.47 -13.52
CA PRO A 147 -6.66 14.62 -14.39
C PRO A 147 -6.60 15.94 -13.62
N ARG A 148 -6.07 16.99 -14.26
CA ARG A 148 -5.90 18.31 -13.61
C ARG A 148 -7.20 18.98 -13.13
N TRP A 149 -8.34 18.57 -13.66
CA TRP A 149 -9.64 19.09 -13.23
C TRP A 149 -10.15 18.47 -11.92
N MET A 150 -9.65 17.30 -11.52
CA MET A 150 -10.03 16.66 -10.27
C MET A 150 -9.49 17.43 -9.07
N GLN A 151 -10.40 17.82 -8.20
CA GLN A 151 -10.09 18.45 -6.92
C GLN A 151 -9.95 17.39 -5.82
N PRO A 152 -9.45 17.71 -4.62
CA PRO A 152 -9.28 16.74 -3.54
C PRO A 152 -10.55 15.94 -3.22
N ALA A 153 -11.73 16.56 -3.32
CA ALA A 153 -13.00 15.86 -3.11
C ALA A 153 -13.30 14.82 -4.19
N ASP A 154 -12.93 15.11 -5.46
CA ASP A 154 -13.09 14.18 -6.57
C ASP A 154 -12.12 12.99 -6.42
N ILE A 155 -10.87 13.27 -6.05
CA ILE A 155 -9.83 12.26 -5.82
C ILE A 155 -10.25 11.34 -4.70
N TYR A 156 -10.75 11.87 -3.58
CA TYR A 156 -11.28 11.08 -2.47
C TYR A 156 -12.44 10.16 -2.89
N GLN A 157 -13.29 10.60 -3.78
CA GLN A 157 -14.41 9.81 -4.30
C GLN A 157 -13.97 8.69 -5.24
N SER A 158 -12.73 8.72 -5.71
CA SER A 158 -12.21 7.66 -6.57
C SER A 158 -12.02 6.36 -5.81
N LEU A 159 -12.24 5.24 -6.50
CA LEU A 159 -12.10 3.89 -5.97
C LEU A 159 -10.85 3.30 -6.65
N CYS A 160 -9.66 3.65 -6.14
CA CYS A 160 -8.41 3.31 -6.82
C CYS A 160 -7.94 1.89 -6.54
N LEU A 161 -7.22 1.31 -7.50
CA LEU A 161 -6.71 -0.05 -7.44
C LEU A 161 -5.79 -0.28 -6.25
N GLY A 162 -4.77 0.57 -6.06
CA GLY A 162 -3.77 0.41 -5.02
C GLY A 162 -4.36 0.43 -3.61
N THR A 163 -5.25 1.39 -3.32
CA THR A 163 -5.96 1.47 -2.02
C THR A 163 -6.78 0.21 -1.76
N ASN A 164 -7.50 -0.28 -2.76
CA ASN A 164 -8.30 -1.49 -2.60
C ASN A 164 -7.46 -2.76 -2.49
N ALA A 165 -6.30 -2.82 -3.16
CA ALA A 165 -5.36 -3.93 -3.02
C ALA A 165 -4.80 -4.02 -1.59
N VAL A 166 -4.38 -2.89 -1.01
CA VAL A 166 -3.87 -2.86 0.36
C VAL A 166 -4.96 -3.18 1.38
N HIS A 167 -6.19 -2.67 1.22
CA HIS A 167 -7.31 -3.03 2.11
C HIS A 167 -7.66 -4.51 2.03
N CYS A 168 -7.65 -5.10 0.83
CA CYS A 168 -7.85 -6.54 0.65
C CYS A 168 -6.79 -7.34 1.43
N ARG A 169 -5.51 -6.99 1.29
CA ARG A 169 -4.42 -7.63 2.04
C ARG A 169 -4.55 -7.41 3.54
N THR A 170 -4.97 -6.21 3.96
CA THR A 170 -5.20 -5.88 5.38
C THR A 170 -6.21 -6.84 6.02
N TYR A 171 -7.33 -7.11 5.36
CA TYR A 171 -8.31 -8.08 5.87
C TYR A 171 -7.77 -9.51 5.87
N GLY A 172 -6.99 -9.91 4.86
CA GLY A 172 -6.28 -11.18 4.88
C GLY A 172 -5.32 -11.30 6.07
N ILE A 173 -4.55 -10.25 6.35
CA ILE A 173 -3.66 -10.18 7.51
C ILE A 173 -4.43 -10.25 8.83
N LEU A 174 -5.57 -9.57 8.95
CA LEU A 174 -6.42 -9.68 10.14
C LEU A 174 -6.92 -11.12 10.34
N ALA A 175 -7.24 -11.84 9.28
CA ALA A 175 -7.62 -13.26 9.36
C ALA A 175 -6.43 -14.12 9.82
N GLU A 176 -5.25 -13.92 9.24
CA GLU A 176 -4.01 -14.63 9.62
C GLU A 176 -3.65 -14.35 11.08
N MET A 177 -3.66 -13.07 11.52
CA MET A 177 -3.39 -12.69 12.92
C MET A 177 -4.44 -13.23 13.90
N ALA A 178 -5.72 -13.21 13.50
CA ALA A 178 -6.78 -13.78 14.34
C ALA A 178 -6.56 -15.28 14.58
N ALA A 179 -6.22 -16.03 13.52
CA ALA A 179 -5.90 -17.47 13.65
C ALA A 179 -4.69 -17.70 14.55
N GLU A 180 -3.60 -16.92 14.40
CA GLU A 180 -2.41 -16.98 15.26
C GLU A 180 -2.70 -16.67 16.75
N LEU A 181 -3.71 -15.84 17.00
CA LEU A 181 -4.18 -15.48 18.34
C LEU A 181 -5.27 -16.42 18.89
N GLY A 182 -5.65 -17.46 18.13
CA GLY A 182 -6.74 -18.37 18.50
C GLY A 182 -8.12 -17.72 18.50
N LYS A 183 -8.32 -16.66 17.72
CA LYS A 183 -9.59 -15.92 17.54
C LYS A 183 -10.31 -16.36 16.28
N ASP A 184 -11.61 -16.08 16.19
CA ASP A 184 -12.35 -16.32 14.96
C ASP A 184 -11.87 -15.41 13.82
N ALA A 185 -11.38 -16.02 12.75
CA ALA A 185 -10.85 -15.37 11.56
C ALA A 185 -11.92 -15.18 10.46
N SER A 186 -13.08 -15.82 10.58
CA SER A 186 -14.05 -16.00 9.50
C SER A 186 -14.55 -14.68 8.91
N ILE A 187 -14.86 -13.71 9.75
CA ILE A 187 -15.37 -12.40 9.30
C ILE A 187 -14.32 -11.62 8.48
N PHE A 188 -13.05 -11.70 8.87
CA PHE A 188 -11.97 -11.00 8.16
C PHE A 188 -11.69 -11.68 6.82
N GLN A 189 -11.70 -13.01 6.78
CA GLN A 189 -11.55 -13.76 5.54
C GLN A 189 -12.69 -13.46 4.58
N GLN A 190 -13.92 -13.43 5.05
CA GLN A 190 -15.08 -13.06 4.23
C GLN A 190 -14.97 -11.64 3.67
N GLN A 191 -14.44 -10.69 4.45
CA GLN A 191 -14.22 -9.32 3.99
C GLN A 191 -13.12 -9.25 2.92
N ALA A 192 -12.02 -9.99 3.09
CA ALA A 192 -10.96 -10.09 2.09
C ALA A 192 -11.48 -10.66 0.77
N ASP A 193 -12.22 -11.79 0.82
CA ASP A 193 -12.76 -12.47 -0.36
C ASP A 193 -13.80 -11.60 -1.09
N SER A 194 -14.65 -10.90 -0.33
CA SER A 194 -15.65 -9.98 -0.88
C SER A 194 -14.97 -8.81 -1.59
N LEU A 195 -13.93 -8.22 -0.98
CA LEU A 195 -13.20 -7.12 -1.59
C LEU A 195 -12.39 -7.58 -2.82
N LYS A 196 -11.73 -8.72 -2.76
CA LYS A 196 -11.06 -9.34 -3.91
C LYS A 196 -12.03 -9.52 -5.08
N THR A 197 -13.24 -10.00 -4.80
CA THR A 197 -14.30 -10.16 -5.80
C THR A 197 -14.72 -8.81 -6.38
N ALA A 198 -14.88 -7.79 -5.54
CA ALA A 198 -15.25 -6.44 -5.97
C ALA A 198 -14.17 -5.81 -6.86
N VAL A 199 -12.89 -5.93 -6.50
CA VAL A 199 -11.76 -5.45 -7.32
C VAL A 199 -11.77 -6.10 -8.70
N ASN A 200 -11.88 -7.42 -8.76
CA ASN A 200 -11.90 -8.15 -10.02
C ASN A 200 -13.14 -7.81 -10.88
N ARG A 201 -14.29 -7.57 -10.25
CA ARG A 201 -15.52 -7.22 -10.95
C ARG A 201 -15.51 -5.82 -11.52
N HIS A 202 -14.99 -4.84 -10.78
CA HIS A 202 -15.16 -3.42 -11.09
C HIS A 202 -13.94 -2.78 -11.74
N LEU A 203 -12.73 -3.31 -11.50
CA LEU A 203 -11.50 -2.70 -11.98
C LEU A 203 -10.80 -3.50 -13.08
N TRP A 204 -11.08 -4.81 -13.25
CA TRP A 204 -10.46 -5.62 -14.30
C TRP A 204 -10.99 -5.26 -15.69
N ILE A 205 -10.09 -4.90 -16.62
CA ILE A 205 -10.42 -4.63 -18.02
C ILE A 205 -10.05 -5.84 -18.86
N GLY A 206 -10.97 -6.78 -18.99
CA GLY A 206 -10.74 -8.06 -19.67
C GLY A 206 -10.07 -7.95 -21.04
N PRO A 207 -10.57 -7.12 -21.99
CA PRO A 207 -9.95 -6.97 -23.32
C PRO A 207 -8.53 -6.41 -23.29
N LYS A 208 -8.16 -5.70 -22.24
CA LYS A 208 -6.83 -5.10 -22.07
C LYS A 208 -5.89 -5.94 -21.22
N GLU A 209 -6.43 -6.90 -20.46
CA GLU A 209 -5.70 -7.84 -19.60
C GLU A 209 -4.89 -7.18 -18.49
N TYR A 210 -5.44 -6.09 -17.92
CA TYR A 210 -4.92 -5.40 -16.74
C TYR A 210 -6.06 -4.71 -15.98
N TYR A 211 -5.79 -4.19 -14.78
CA TYR A 211 -6.75 -3.41 -14.00
C TYR A 211 -6.75 -1.93 -14.45
N GLY A 212 -7.93 -1.32 -14.45
CA GLY A 212 -8.04 0.12 -14.55
C GLY A 212 -7.55 0.80 -13.28
N GLN A 213 -7.02 1.99 -13.44
CA GLN A 213 -6.38 2.77 -12.39
C GLN A 213 -7.32 3.09 -11.22
N TYR A 214 -8.52 3.58 -11.52
CA TYR A 214 -9.59 3.89 -10.56
C TYR A 214 -10.95 3.95 -11.23
N LEU A 215 -11.99 3.68 -10.47
CA LEU A 215 -13.38 3.93 -10.85
C LEU A 215 -13.84 5.26 -10.22
N TYR A 216 -14.48 6.12 -11.00
CA TYR A 216 -14.97 7.43 -10.55
C TYR A 216 -16.36 7.75 -11.10
N GLY A 217 -17.18 8.40 -10.31
CA GLY A 217 -18.54 8.81 -10.65
C GLY A 217 -19.62 7.98 -9.96
N GLY A 218 -20.71 8.63 -9.58
CA GLY A 218 -21.80 7.99 -8.83
C GLY A 218 -22.82 7.30 -9.72
N ILE A 219 -23.53 8.07 -10.56
CA ILE A 219 -24.64 7.55 -11.37
C ILE A 219 -24.13 6.79 -12.60
N TYR A 220 -23.10 7.29 -13.23
CA TYR A 220 -22.45 6.68 -14.40
C TYR A 220 -20.94 6.55 -14.13
N PRO A 221 -20.55 5.51 -13.40
CA PRO A 221 -19.14 5.34 -13.04
C PRO A 221 -18.29 5.08 -14.28
N ILE A 222 -17.16 5.79 -14.36
CA ILE A 222 -16.18 5.69 -15.43
C ILE A 222 -14.92 5.05 -14.87
N LEU A 223 -14.49 3.94 -15.48
CA LEU A 223 -13.22 3.29 -15.16
C LEU A 223 -12.10 3.96 -15.97
N SER A 224 -11.13 4.54 -15.26
CA SER A 224 -9.92 5.07 -15.88
C SER A 224 -9.14 3.92 -16.54
N PRO A 225 -8.87 3.99 -17.83
CA PRO A 225 -8.19 2.92 -18.55
C PRO A 225 -6.67 2.98 -18.42
N GLY A 226 -6.14 3.86 -17.59
CA GLY A 226 -4.72 3.94 -17.30
C GLY A 226 -4.24 2.75 -16.45
N ILE A 227 -2.96 2.43 -16.56
CA ILE A 227 -2.27 1.43 -15.73
C ILE A 227 -1.59 2.18 -14.58
N ASP A 228 -1.89 1.82 -13.35
CA ASP A 228 -1.10 2.19 -12.17
C ASP A 228 -0.19 1.01 -11.82
N ASN A 229 1.09 1.10 -12.18
CA ASN A 229 2.02 -0.02 -12.02
C ASN A 229 2.23 -0.43 -10.56
N LEU A 230 2.10 0.49 -9.59
CA LEU A 230 2.11 0.11 -8.19
C LEU A 230 0.86 -0.69 -7.82
N GLY A 231 -0.32 -0.21 -8.21
CA GLY A 231 -1.58 -0.92 -7.99
C GLY A 231 -1.62 -2.31 -8.64
N GLU A 232 -1.12 -2.41 -9.88
CA GLU A 232 -0.95 -3.71 -10.57
C GLU A 232 -0.03 -4.64 -9.80
N SER A 233 1.14 -4.15 -9.38
CA SER A 233 2.12 -4.94 -8.61
C SER A 233 1.57 -5.41 -7.28
N LEU A 234 0.87 -4.55 -6.54
CA LEU A 234 0.20 -4.91 -5.28
C LEU A 234 -0.91 -5.95 -5.50
N SER A 235 -1.63 -5.85 -6.62
CA SER A 235 -2.69 -6.82 -6.96
C SER A 235 -2.12 -8.22 -7.24
N ILE A 236 -0.90 -8.30 -7.78
CA ILE A 236 -0.17 -9.57 -7.97
C ILE A 236 0.39 -10.06 -6.63
N LEU A 237 1.11 -9.22 -5.89
CA LEU A 237 1.77 -9.58 -4.64
C LEU A 237 0.81 -10.02 -3.53
N PHE A 238 -0.41 -9.52 -3.55
CA PHE A 238 -1.45 -9.79 -2.55
C PHE A 238 -2.52 -10.79 -3.05
N ASP A 239 -2.21 -11.55 -4.10
CA ASP A 239 -3.07 -12.61 -4.65
C ASP A 239 -4.48 -12.17 -5.05
N ILE A 240 -4.67 -10.89 -5.41
CA ILE A 240 -5.93 -10.38 -5.93
C ILE A 240 -6.12 -10.85 -7.37
N ALA A 241 -5.08 -10.68 -8.19
CA ALA A 241 -5.01 -11.24 -9.52
C ALA A 241 -4.82 -12.77 -9.44
N SER A 242 -5.52 -13.51 -10.27
CA SER A 242 -5.23 -14.92 -10.48
C SER A 242 -3.86 -15.11 -11.14
N ASN A 243 -3.28 -16.30 -11.04
CA ASN A 243 -2.00 -16.61 -11.68
C ASN A 243 -2.00 -16.33 -13.19
N GLU A 244 -3.14 -16.54 -13.86
CA GLU A 244 -3.29 -16.25 -15.29
C GLU A 244 -3.32 -14.75 -15.55
N GLN A 245 -4.09 -13.99 -14.77
CA GLN A 245 -4.12 -12.53 -14.83
C GLN A 245 -2.74 -11.95 -14.56
N ALA A 246 -2.06 -12.40 -13.52
CA ALA A 246 -0.72 -11.94 -13.16
C ALA A 246 0.29 -12.12 -14.30
N ARG A 247 0.31 -13.29 -14.96
CA ARG A 247 1.19 -13.52 -16.13
C ARG A 247 0.89 -12.56 -17.28
N ARG A 248 -0.38 -12.29 -17.55
CA ARG A 248 -0.79 -11.37 -18.62
C ARG A 248 -0.43 -9.93 -18.28
N MET A 249 -0.66 -9.51 -17.03
CA MET A 249 -0.28 -8.19 -16.54
C MET A 249 1.22 -7.95 -16.67
N ILE A 250 2.06 -8.86 -16.17
CA ILE A 250 3.53 -8.75 -16.23
C ILE A 250 4.02 -8.62 -17.69
N ALA A 251 3.41 -9.35 -18.63
CA ALA A 251 3.76 -9.26 -20.05
C ALA A 251 3.37 -7.92 -20.68
N ARG A 252 2.51 -7.12 -20.05
CA ARG A 252 1.99 -5.85 -20.57
C ARG A 252 2.48 -4.61 -19.81
N ILE A 253 3.20 -4.78 -18.71
CA ILE A 253 3.75 -3.65 -17.95
C ILE A 253 4.59 -2.78 -18.88
N PRO A 254 4.25 -1.49 -19.03
CA PRO A 254 5.03 -0.58 -19.86
C PRO A 254 6.39 -0.32 -19.23
N VAL A 255 7.44 -0.56 -19.98
CA VAL A 255 8.82 -0.34 -19.56
C VAL A 255 9.42 0.79 -20.37
N ALA A 256 9.94 1.81 -19.70
CA ALA A 256 10.72 2.90 -20.26
C ALA A 256 12.22 2.66 -20.02
N GLU A 257 13.04 3.64 -20.36
CA GLU A 257 14.53 3.52 -20.30
C GLU A 257 15.06 3.05 -18.93
N TYR A 258 14.43 3.48 -17.83
CA TYR A 258 14.90 3.18 -16.47
C TYR A 258 13.96 2.26 -15.68
N GLY A 259 13.02 1.58 -16.32
CA GLY A 259 12.14 0.61 -15.69
C GLY A 259 10.65 0.84 -15.96
N ALA A 260 9.78 0.27 -15.14
CA ALA A 260 8.34 0.45 -15.27
C ALA A 260 7.95 1.91 -15.00
N THR A 261 7.03 2.43 -15.79
CA THR A 261 6.46 3.78 -15.59
C THR A 261 5.55 3.79 -14.35
N SER A 262 5.39 4.95 -13.69
CA SER A 262 4.45 5.02 -12.57
C SER A 262 3.01 4.87 -13.04
N ILE A 263 2.63 5.60 -14.08
CA ILE A 263 1.32 5.52 -14.77
C ILE A 263 1.54 5.37 -16.28
N TYR A 264 0.62 4.67 -16.95
CA TYR A 264 0.61 4.56 -18.42
C TYR A 264 -0.84 4.62 -18.97
N PRO A 265 -1.12 5.33 -20.08
CA PRO A 265 -0.19 6.18 -20.81
C PRO A 265 0.23 7.40 -19.99
N GLN A 266 1.45 7.88 -20.26
CA GLN A 266 2.01 9.06 -19.61
C GLN A 266 1.26 10.33 -20.02
N ILE A 267 1.11 11.28 -19.08
CA ILE A 267 0.75 12.65 -19.40
C ILE A 267 1.96 13.29 -20.11
N GLY A 268 1.71 13.95 -21.25
CA GLY A 268 2.77 14.62 -22.01
C GLY A 268 3.56 15.61 -21.14
N GLU A 269 4.87 15.72 -21.38
CA GLU A 269 5.81 16.60 -20.69
C GLU A 269 6.13 16.24 -19.24
N ILE A 270 5.48 15.25 -18.66
CA ILE A 270 5.80 14.74 -17.31
C ILE A 270 6.70 13.52 -17.44
N LYS A 271 7.71 13.43 -16.57
CA LYS A 271 8.62 12.28 -16.56
C LYS A 271 7.86 10.98 -16.23
N PRO A 272 8.21 9.85 -16.86
CA PRO A 272 7.47 8.59 -16.71
C PRO A 272 7.46 8.01 -15.30
N TYR A 273 8.36 8.48 -14.44
CA TYR A 273 8.53 7.97 -13.08
C TYR A 273 7.95 8.90 -11.99
N HIS A 274 7.21 9.93 -12.42
CA HIS A 274 6.53 10.88 -11.53
C HIS A 274 5.02 10.78 -11.61
#